data_f256e61d0869bf744f1dfd69151213b1
#
_entry.id   f256e61d0869bf744f1dfd69151213b1
#
_cell.length_a   1.000
_cell.length_b   1.000
_cell.length_c   1.000
_cell.angle_alpha   90.00
_cell.angle_beta   90.00
_cell.angle_gamma   90.00
#
_symmetry.space_group_name_H-M   'P 1'
#
loop_
_entity.id
_entity.type
_entity.pdbx_description
1 polymer ?
#
loop_
_entity_poly.entity_id
_entity_poly.type
_entity_poly.pdbx_seq_one_letter_code
_entity_poly.pdbx_strand_id
1 'polypeptide(L)'
;MPTSDALALSVHGPAGVLDLLIPSGASVADVAVEYADKAGLGSVPALCTPLGRRLTPDQALKAAGVGSGSVLVALLPGGTPALVPGHRRTDDQAHRHAPPGALSVLWFSVAVGLALVAGWSASQEPPSDLRTTTVVLLGAAAFVGILPVGRYAAHRILAAPVFAAAAAFVVAWDPAPERLPTIIGVAALTGAVTAALARALDRHSEEALRVWVVVGSLVFVITCGAALLDFRPQVAWALLLLLATLAARFVPSFAIDVPDQFLIDLERLAVTAWSARDRPTGRRGRIVVPSRAVELVAARGTRIVTASAAAILAVVVVSAPLLLEAAAQRHDWWGARAMVGFSGVSLLFAARSYRHVGARALLRAAGLVCLLVLLVVVLVDGGAGTDLAIGVVAPVLAGTVILLAVPLGRGWRSAWWSRRAEVAESICASFAVGAVVVAVGLFRHLWELTG
;
A
#
# COMPACT_ATOMS: atom_id res chain seq x y z
N MET A 1 25.28 -24.97 -52.85
CA MET A 1 23.90 -24.59 -52.48
C MET A 1 23.93 -23.12 -52.11
N PRO A 2 23.23 -22.21 -52.78
CA PRO A 2 23.18 -20.80 -52.40
C PRO A 2 22.43 -20.70 -51.06
N THR A 3 23.10 -20.19 -50.04
CA THR A 3 22.48 -19.82 -48.78
C THR A 3 21.45 -18.76 -49.05
N SER A 4 20.17 -19.10 -48.89
CA SER A 4 19.06 -18.16 -49.02
C SER A 4 19.24 -17.05 -47.96
N ASP A 5 19.63 -15.88 -48.43
CA ASP A 5 19.84 -14.67 -47.63
C ASP A 5 18.46 -14.17 -47.18
N ALA A 6 17.89 -14.80 -46.15
CA ALA A 6 16.58 -14.46 -45.62
C ALA A 6 16.75 -13.45 -44.44
N LEU A 7 15.95 -12.40 -44.46
CA LEU A 7 15.86 -11.38 -43.42
C LEU A 7 14.76 -11.78 -42.44
N ALA A 8 15.07 -11.84 -41.15
CA ALA A 8 14.10 -11.99 -40.08
C ALA A 8 13.61 -10.60 -39.65
N LEU A 9 12.33 -10.32 -39.77
CA LEU A 9 11.71 -9.03 -39.50
C LEU A 9 10.55 -9.21 -38.54
N SER A 10 10.36 -8.27 -37.61
CA SER A 10 9.18 -8.23 -36.73
C SER A 10 8.26 -7.08 -37.20
N VAL A 11 7.03 -7.38 -37.57
CA VAL A 11 6.04 -6.39 -37.95
C VAL A 11 4.99 -6.25 -36.88
N HIS A 12 4.88 -5.04 -36.35
CA HIS A 12 3.88 -4.66 -35.35
C HIS A 12 2.69 -3.98 -36.05
N GLY A 13 1.49 -4.49 -35.82
CA GLY A 13 0.30 -3.90 -36.45
C GLY A 13 -1.00 -4.24 -35.72
N PRO A 14 -2.14 -3.96 -36.34
CA PRO A 14 -3.46 -4.11 -35.72
C PRO A 14 -3.78 -5.53 -35.23
N ALA A 15 -3.22 -6.54 -35.89
CA ALA A 15 -3.38 -7.95 -35.53
C ALA A 15 -2.31 -8.45 -34.52
N GLY A 16 -1.46 -7.55 -34.02
CA GLY A 16 -0.38 -7.91 -33.09
C GLY A 16 0.99 -7.88 -33.76
N VAL A 17 1.93 -8.64 -33.21
CA VAL A 17 3.32 -8.75 -33.66
C VAL A 17 3.48 -10.05 -34.43
N LEU A 18 3.95 -9.97 -35.67
CA LEU A 18 4.28 -11.13 -36.47
C LEU A 18 5.75 -11.09 -36.88
N ASP A 19 6.44 -12.18 -36.63
CA ASP A 19 7.81 -12.39 -37.09
C ASP A 19 7.77 -13.02 -38.47
N LEU A 20 8.36 -12.34 -39.45
CA LEU A 20 8.40 -12.74 -40.85
C LEU A 20 9.82 -13.08 -41.27
N LEU A 21 9.95 -14.15 -42.06
CA LEU A 21 11.19 -14.54 -42.70
C LEU A 21 11.02 -14.28 -44.19
N ILE A 22 11.71 -13.27 -44.72
CA ILE A 22 11.53 -12.77 -46.08
C ILE A 22 12.88 -12.76 -46.80
N PRO A 23 12.91 -13.10 -48.10
CA PRO A 23 14.13 -13.00 -48.90
C PRO A 23 14.74 -11.59 -48.88
N SER A 24 16.03 -11.49 -48.83
CA SER A 24 16.74 -10.19 -48.76
C SER A 24 16.53 -9.26 -49.95
N GLY A 25 16.09 -9.82 -51.07
CA GLY A 25 15.75 -9.06 -52.30
C GLY A 25 14.29 -8.60 -52.40
N ALA A 26 13.47 -8.94 -51.39
CA ALA A 26 12.05 -8.56 -51.40
C ALA A 26 11.85 -7.05 -51.22
N SER A 27 10.73 -6.55 -51.70
CA SER A 27 10.28 -5.17 -51.57
C SER A 27 9.53 -4.95 -50.22
N VAL A 28 9.33 -3.71 -49.84
CA VAL A 28 8.48 -3.33 -48.71
C VAL A 28 7.04 -3.81 -48.93
N ALA A 29 6.55 -3.79 -50.16
CA ALA A 29 5.22 -4.28 -50.51
C ALA A 29 5.07 -5.78 -50.24
N ASP A 30 6.09 -6.59 -50.56
CA ASP A 30 6.06 -8.04 -50.32
C ASP A 30 5.90 -8.34 -48.79
N VAL A 31 6.61 -7.58 -47.93
CA VAL A 31 6.46 -7.67 -46.49
C VAL A 31 5.05 -7.29 -46.03
N ALA A 32 4.48 -6.23 -46.63
CA ALA A 32 3.15 -5.76 -46.27
C ALA A 32 2.05 -6.76 -46.65
N VAL A 33 2.19 -7.38 -47.85
CA VAL A 33 1.28 -8.44 -48.30
C VAL A 33 1.38 -9.68 -47.44
N GLU A 34 2.59 -10.16 -47.16
CA GLU A 34 2.83 -11.33 -46.34
C GLU A 34 2.29 -11.12 -44.88
N TYR A 35 2.44 -9.89 -44.37
CA TYR A 35 1.88 -9.52 -43.07
C TYR A 35 0.34 -9.51 -43.16
N ALA A 36 -0.26 -8.91 -44.18
CA ALA A 36 -1.71 -8.86 -44.36
C ALA A 36 -2.32 -10.25 -44.47
N ASP A 37 -1.69 -11.16 -45.21
CA ASP A 37 -2.15 -12.54 -45.39
C ASP A 37 -2.10 -13.31 -44.07
N LYS A 38 -0.97 -13.28 -43.39
CA LYS A 38 -0.81 -13.96 -42.08
C LYS A 38 -1.66 -13.35 -40.97
N ALA A 39 -1.93 -12.05 -41.03
CA ALA A 39 -2.75 -11.31 -40.08
C ALA A 39 -4.27 -11.42 -40.39
N GLY A 40 -4.66 -11.99 -41.55
CA GLY A 40 -6.05 -12.07 -41.97
C GLY A 40 -6.68 -10.70 -42.25
N LEU A 41 -5.88 -9.73 -42.73
CA LEU A 41 -6.36 -8.37 -43.01
C LEU A 41 -6.97 -8.29 -44.43
N GLY A 42 -8.13 -7.66 -44.53
CA GLY A 42 -8.77 -7.42 -45.85
C GLY A 42 -8.12 -6.36 -46.72
N SER A 43 -7.05 -5.71 -46.26
CA SER A 43 -6.30 -4.69 -47.01
C SER A 43 -4.83 -4.70 -46.63
N VAL A 44 -3.97 -4.36 -47.58
CA VAL A 44 -2.52 -4.31 -47.38
C VAL A 44 -2.15 -3.03 -46.62
N PRO A 45 -1.50 -3.13 -45.47
CA PRO A 45 -1.12 -1.98 -44.65
C PRO A 45 0.10 -1.26 -45.21
N ALA A 46 0.22 0.03 -44.91
CA ALA A 46 1.46 0.77 -45.15
C ALA A 46 2.47 0.45 -44.06
N LEU A 47 3.75 0.21 -44.41
CA LEU A 47 4.80 -0.07 -43.43
C LEU A 47 5.59 1.21 -43.11
N CYS A 48 5.90 1.36 -41.82
CA CYS A 48 6.71 2.44 -41.28
C CYS A 48 7.84 1.90 -40.42
N THR A 49 8.90 2.67 -40.28
CA THR A 49 9.89 2.41 -39.21
C THR A 49 9.32 2.75 -37.81
N PRO A 50 9.89 2.26 -36.72
CA PRO A 50 9.46 2.61 -35.39
C PRO A 50 9.50 4.12 -35.07
N LEU A 51 10.32 4.87 -35.81
CA LEU A 51 10.44 6.32 -35.70
C LEU A 51 9.39 7.08 -36.57
N GLY A 52 8.42 6.38 -37.17
CA GLY A 52 7.33 6.99 -37.96
C GLY A 52 7.65 7.31 -39.41
N ARG A 53 8.85 6.98 -39.94
CA ARG A 53 9.18 7.16 -41.33
C ARG A 53 8.43 6.13 -42.20
N ARG A 54 7.55 6.57 -43.08
CA ARG A 54 6.88 5.68 -44.06
C ARG A 54 7.89 5.12 -45.05
N LEU A 55 7.76 3.84 -45.32
CA LEU A 55 8.54 3.15 -46.33
C LEU A 55 7.79 3.15 -47.66
N THR A 56 8.51 3.36 -48.78
CA THR A 56 7.91 3.33 -50.12
C THR A 56 7.67 1.87 -50.52
N PRO A 57 6.47 1.47 -50.96
CA PRO A 57 6.13 0.07 -51.24
C PRO A 57 7.10 -0.62 -52.21
N ASP A 58 7.50 0.06 -53.26
CA ASP A 58 8.35 -0.48 -54.32
C ASP A 58 9.85 -0.53 -53.96
N GLN A 59 10.21 -0.02 -52.82
CA GLN A 59 11.60 0.03 -52.36
C GLN A 59 12.07 -1.33 -51.85
N ALA A 60 13.25 -1.78 -52.32
CA ALA A 60 13.87 -2.98 -51.77
C ALA A 60 14.23 -2.79 -50.28
N LEU A 61 14.05 -3.81 -49.44
CA LEU A 61 14.29 -3.74 -47.99
C LEU A 61 15.69 -3.23 -47.63
N LYS A 62 16.71 -3.71 -48.32
CA LYS A 62 18.11 -3.25 -48.14
C LYS A 62 18.27 -1.76 -48.44
N ALA A 63 17.62 -1.28 -49.51
CA ALA A 63 17.67 0.15 -49.92
C ALA A 63 16.87 1.03 -48.94
N ALA A 64 15.86 0.46 -48.26
CA ALA A 64 15.10 1.12 -47.21
C ALA A 64 15.85 1.18 -45.86
N GLY A 65 17.01 0.53 -45.75
CA GLY A 65 17.79 0.42 -44.53
C GLY A 65 17.23 -0.60 -43.54
N VAL A 66 16.43 -1.56 -44.03
CA VAL A 66 15.82 -2.61 -43.22
C VAL A 66 16.72 -3.84 -43.24
N GLY A 67 17.28 -4.20 -42.12
CA GLY A 67 18.13 -5.39 -41.94
C GLY A 67 17.46 -6.48 -41.10
N SER A 68 18.16 -7.62 -40.96
CA SER A 68 17.68 -8.69 -40.08
C SER A 68 17.58 -8.21 -38.64
N GLY A 69 16.46 -8.49 -37.98
CA GLY A 69 16.14 -8.00 -36.62
C GLY A 69 15.44 -6.63 -36.59
N SER A 70 15.21 -6.02 -37.78
CA SER A 70 14.47 -4.74 -37.83
C SER A 70 13.01 -4.92 -37.45
N VAL A 71 12.49 -3.92 -36.72
CA VAL A 71 11.08 -3.81 -36.35
C VAL A 71 10.39 -2.84 -37.29
N LEU A 72 9.26 -3.22 -37.87
CA LEU A 72 8.41 -2.40 -38.73
C LEU A 72 7.03 -2.24 -38.07
N VAL A 73 6.34 -1.15 -38.42
CA VAL A 73 4.97 -0.87 -37.94
C VAL A 73 4.03 -0.84 -39.16
N ALA A 74 2.98 -1.67 -39.11
CA ALA A 74 1.94 -1.74 -40.12
C ALA A 74 0.79 -0.78 -39.79
N LEU A 75 0.49 0.15 -40.69
CA LEU A 75 -0.59 1.13 -40.60
C LEU A 75 -1.67 0.80 -41.64
N LEU A 76 -2.93 0.68 -41.20
CA LEU A 76 -4.05 0.51 -42.14
C LEU A 76 -4.28 1.79 -42.98
N PRO A 77 -4.74 1.66 -44.26
CA PRO A 77 -5.09 2.79 -45.07
C PRO A 77 -6.18 3.64 -44.40
N GLY A 78 -5.93 4.94 -44.22
CA GLY A 78 -6.83 5.85 -43.52
C GLY A 78 -6.58 6.01 -42.02
N GLY A 79 -5.69 5.19 -41.44
CA GLY A 79 -5.17 5.42 -40.13
C GLY A 79 -4.07 6.49 -40.15
N THR A 80 -4.35 7.72 -39.75
CA THR A 80 -3.41 8.44 -38.92
C THR A 80 -2.90 7.43 -37.90
N PRO A 81 -1.60 7.48 -37.45
CA PRO A 81 -1.19 6.67 -36.30
C PRO A 81 -2.19 6.98 -35.19
N ALA A 82 -3.25 6.24 -35.16
CA ALA A 82 -4.09 6.19 -34.02
C ALA A 82 -3.16 5.57 -33.00
N LEU A 83 -2.51 6.38 -32.16
CA LEU A 83 -2.52 6.12 -30.74
C LEU A 83 -3.81 5.35 -30.58
N VAL A 84 -3.70 4.00 -30.37
CA VAL A 84 -4.81 3.05 -30.24
C VAL A 84 -5.95 3.85 -29.66
N PRO A 85 -7.11 3.99 -30.33
CA PRO A 85 -8.19 4.71 -29.72
C PRO A 85 -8.45 3.90 -28.48
N GLY A 86 -7.82 4.33 -27.38
CA GLY A 86 -8.27 3.93 -26.08
C GLY A 86 -9.75 4.16 -26.22
N HIS A 87 -10.56 3.12 -26.14
CA HIS A 87 -11.98 3.23 -26.06
C HIS A 87 -12.24 4.59 -25.43
N ARG A 88 -12.87 5.52 -26.17
CA ARG A 88 -13.48 6.69 -25.56
C ARG A 88 -14.47 6.14 -24.54
N ARG A 89 -13.93 5.66 -23.43
CA ARG A 89 -14.68 5.70 -22.20
C ARG A 89 -15.06 7.14 -22.09
N THR A 90 -16.35 7.38 -22.22
CA THR A 90 -16.94 8.70 -22.05
C THR A 90 -16.16 9.37 -20.92
N ASP A 91 -15.75 10.63 -21.09
CA ASP A 91 -14.99 11.41 -20.08
C ASP A 91 -15.55 11.25 -18.67
N ASP A 92 -16.86 11.02 -18.54
CA ASP A 92 -17.54 10.66 -17.30
C ASP A 92 -17.04 9.38 -16.62
N GLN A 93 -16.63 8.34 -17.36
CA GLN A 93 -16.05 7.13 -16.75
C GLN A 93 -14.59 7.35 -16.33
N ALA A 94 -13.82 8.12 -17.07
CA ALA A 94 -12.45 8.48 -16.70
C ALA A 94 -12.43 9.35 -15.43
N HIS A 95 -13.39 10.26 -15.27
CA HIS A 95 -13.51 11.11 -14.08
C HIS A 95 -13.99 10.34 -12.83
N ARG A 96 -14.78 9.27 -13.00
CA ARG A 96 -15.22 8.40 -11.89
C ARG A 96 -14.09 7.57 -11.30
N HIS A 97 -13.00 7.39 -12.02
CA HIS A 97 -11.89 6.50 -11.65
C HIS A 97 -10.58 7.24 -11.38
N ALA A 98 -10.61 8.58 -11.41
CA ALA A 98 -9.44 9.37 -11.06
C ALA A 98 -9.07 9.12 -9.59
N PRO A 99 -7.78 8.89 -9.27
CA PRO A 99 -7.35 8.79 -7.88
C PRO A 99 -7.71 10.09 -7.15
N PRO A 100 -8.01 10.03 -5.83
CA PRO A 100 -8.34 11.20 -5.05
C PRO A 100 -7.23 12.24 -5.17
N GLY A 101 -7.57 13.46 -5.60
CA GLY A 101 -6.65 14.60 -5.60
C GLY A 101 -6.30 15.01 -4.17
N ALA A 102 -5.19 15.71 -3.98
CA ALA A 102 -4.72 16.15 -2.67
C ALA A 102 -5.80 16.95 -1.90
N LEU A 103 -6.55 17.80 -2.59
CA LEU A 103 -7.65 18.57 -1.99
C LEU A 103 -8.80 17.68 -1.51
N SER A 104 -9.14 16.65 -2.29
CA SER A 104 -10.18 15.69 -1.90
C SER A 104 -9.76 14.87 -0.67
N VAL A 105 -8.50 14.42 -0.62
CA VAL A 105 -7.94 13.73 0.53
C VAL A 105 -7.99 14.61 1.78
N LEU A 106 -7.65 15.90 1.66
CA LEU A 106 -7.73 16.86 2.76
C LEU A 106 -9.16 16.99 3.30
N TRP A 107 -10.16 17.20 2.42
CA TRP A 107 -11.55 17.33 2.84
C TRP A 107 -12.09 16.08 3.54
N PHE A 108 -11.79 14.90 3.00
CA PHE A 108 -12.21 13.65 3.64
C PHE A 108 -11.47 13.39 4.96
N SER A 109 -10.21 13.78 5.07
CA SER A 109 -9.47 13.69 6.34
C SER A 109 -10.07 14.61 7.40
N VAL A 110 -10.46 15.82 7.02
CA VAL A 110 -11.17 16.75 7.92
C VAL A 110 -12.52 16.18 8.33
N ALA A 111 -13.30 15.64 7.39
CA ALA A 111 -14.60 15.04 7.68
C ALA A 111 -14.46 13.84 8.64
N VAL A 112 -13.48 12.98 8.43
CA VAL A 112 -13.16 11.86 9.33
C VAL A 112 -12.76 12.37 10.72
N GLY A 113 -11.89 13.39 10.79
CA GLY A 113 -11.49 13.99 12.05
C GLY A 113 -12.68 14.56 12.82
N LEU A 114 -13.58 15.31 12.14
CA LEU A 114 -14.82 15.83 12.74
C LEU A 114 -15.75 14.73 13.21
N ALA A 115 -15.89 13.62 12.46
CA ALA A 115 -16.71 12.47 12.87
C ALA A 115 -16.16 11.81 14.15
N LEU A 116 -14.85 11.65 14.26
CA LEU A 116 -14.20 11.10 15.45
C LEU A 116 -14.37 12.03 16.66
N VAL A 117 -14.18 13.36 16.48
CA VAL A 117 -14.40 14.35 17.53
C VAL A 117 -15.87 14.38 17.97
N ALA A 118 -16.81 14.38 17.02
CA ALA A 118 -18.25 14.32 17.32
C ALA A 118 -18.63 13.04 18.07
N GLY A 119 -18.09 11.89 17.64
CA GLY A 119 -18.29 10.62 18.32
C GLY A 119 -17.72 10.63 19.75
N TRP A 120 -16.51 11.14 19.92
CA TRP A 120 -15.88 11.26 21.23
C TRP A 120 -16.66 12.21 22.15
N SER A 121 -17.00 13.42 21.68
CA SER A 121 -17.75 14.40 22.48
C SER A 121 -19.14 13.85 22.87
N ALA A 122 -19.87 13.24 21.93
CA ALA A 122 -21.17 12.65 22.21
C ALA A 122 -21.09 11.45 23.18
N SER A 123 -20.00 10.73 23.24
CA SER A 123 -19.82 9.63 24.19
C SER A 123 -19.68 10.11 25.61
N GLN A 124 -19.15 11.33 25.85
CA GLN A 124 -18.98 11.91 27.19
C GLN A 124 -20.30 12.45 27.74
N GLU A 125 -21.31 12.70 26.89
CA GLU A 125 -22.60 13.15 27.33
C GLU A 125 -23.46 12.03 27.91
N PRO A 126 -24.27 12.30 28.94
CA PRO A 126 -25.25 11.34 29.43
C PRO A 126 -26.24 10.97 28.32
N PRO A 127 -27.00 9.87 28.46
CA PRO A 127 -28.04 9.54 27.48
C PRO A 127 -29.02 10.71 27.28
N SER A 128 -28.96 11.31 26.10
CA SER A 128 -29.67 12.55 25.77
C SER A 128 -30.08 12.54 24.28
N ASP A 129 -31.00 13.45 23.95
CA ASP A 129 -31.39 13.65 22.56
C ASP A 129 -30.22 14.06 21.67
N LEU A 130 -29.28 14.82 22.21
CA LEU A 130 -28.05 15.22 21.49
C LEU A 130 -27.22 14.00 21.13
N ARG A 131 -26.97 13.09 22.08
CA ARG A 131 -26.25 11.85 21.84
C ARG A 131 -26.92 10.99 20.77
N THR A 132 -28.24 10.81 20.89
CA THR A 132 -29.04 10.04 19.92
C THR A 132 -28.99 10.69 18.52
N THR A 133 -29.16 12.01 18.46
CA THR A 133 -29.09 12.75 17.19
C THR A 133 -27.71 12.60 16.53
N THR A 134 -26.62 12.67 17.31
CA THR A 134 -25.25 12.49 16.79
C THR A 134 -25.08 11.09 16.21
N VAL A 135 -25.55 10.04 16.90
CA VAL A 135 -25.51 8.64 16.40
C VAL A 135 -26.28 8.52 15.08
N VAL A 136 -27.48 9.08 15.00
CA VAL A 136 -28.32 9.04 13.80
C VAL A 136 -27.63 9.77 12.64
N LEU A 137 -27.05 10.94 12.89
CA LEU A 137 -26.34 11.70 11.85
C LEU A 137 -25.09 10.98 11.35
N LEU A 138 -24.29 10.40 12.25
CA LEU A 138 -23.13 9.61 11.88
C LEU A 138 -23.52 8.35 11.11
N GLY A 139 -24.56 7.64 11.53
CA GLY A 139 -25.11 6.49 10.82
C GLY A 139 -25.66 6.85 9.43
N ALA A 140 -26.39 7.95 9.32
CA ALA A 140 -26.88 8.47 8.05
C ALA A 140 -25.73 8.87 7.12
N ALA A 141 -24.69 9.54 7.65
CA ALA A 141 -23.50 9.89 6.88
C ALA A 141 -22.73 8.64 6.39
N ALA A 142 -22.63 7.59 7.21
CA ALA A 142 -22.08 6.31 6.81
C ALA A 142 -22.91 5.68 5.69
N PHE A 143 -24.23 5.62 5.83
CA PHE A 143 -25.13 5.07 4.82
C PHE A 143 -25.03 5.83 3.48
N VAL A 144 -25.12 7.16 3.52
CA VAL A 144 -24.94 8.00 2.31
C VAL A 144 -23.53 7.81 1.74
N GLY A 145 -22.54 7.58 2.60
CA GLY A 145 -21.16 7.34 2.22
C GLY A 145 -20.97 6.11 1.33
N ILE A 146 -21.67 5.01 1.60
CA ILE A 146 -21.55 3.77 0.82
C ILE A 146 -22.33 3.77 -0.51
N LEU A 147 -23.25 4.71 -0.72
CA LEU A 147 -24.07 4.74 -1.93
C LEU A 147 -23.20 5.10 -3.15
N PRO A 148 -23.23 4.31 -4.25
CA PRO A 148 -22.41 4.55 -5.44
C PRO A 148 -22.98 5.66 -6.33
N VAL A 149 -23.44 6.78 -5.75
CA VAL A 149 -24.10 7.87 -6.45
C VAL A 149 -23.24 9.13 -6.42
N GLY A 150 -23.10 9.78 -7.57
CA GLY A 150 -22.43 11.07 -7.72
C GLY A 150 -20.93 10.99 -8.06
N ARG A 151 -20.38 12.15 -8.47
CA ARG A 151 -19.04 12.28 -9.02
C ARG A 151 -17.90 11.87 -8.07
N TYR A 152 -18.11 12.05 -6.77
CA TYR A 152 -17.10 11.76 -5.73
C TYR A 152 -17.39 10.49 -4.93
N ALA A 153 -18.22 9.60 -5.45
CA ALA A 153 -18.60 8.36 -4.76
C ALA A 153 -17.37 7.53 -4.35
N ALA A 154 -16.40 7.37 -5.25
CA ALA A 154 -15.18 6.61 -5.00
C ALA A 154 -14.31 7.16 -3.85
N HIS A 155 -14.39 8.46 -3.59
CA HIS A 155 -13.65 9.10 -2.49
C HIS A 155 -14.42 9.02 -1.17
N ARG A 156 -15.73 9.24 -1.23
CA ARG A 156 -16.62 9.23 -0.07
C ARG A 156 -16.74 7.86 0.58
N ILE A 157 -16.72 6.79 -0.22
CA ILE A 157 -16.87 5.42 0.24
C ILE A 157 -15.75 4.99 1.21
N LEU A 158 -14.58 5.62 1.11
CA LEU A 158 -13.45 5.36 2.00
C LEU A 158 -13.62 5.97 3.41
N ALA A 159 -14.44 7.00 3.55
CA ALA A 159 -14.74 7.63 4.83
C ALA A 159 -15.93 6.97 5.56
N ALA A 160 -16.82 6.32 4.83
CA ALA A 160 -18.03 5.71 5.39
C ALA A 160 -17.77 4.75 6.57
N PRO A 161 -16.74 3.86 6.55
CA PRO A 161 -16.43 2.98 7.67
C PRO A 161 -16.10 3.72 8.97
N VAL A 162 -15.47 4.91 8.88
CA VAL A 162 -15.13 5.70 10.07
C VAL A 162 -16.37 6.31 10.70
N PHE A 163 -17.30 6.81 9.90
CA PHE A 163 -18.58 7.33 10.41
C PHE A 163 -19.38 6.24 11.12
N ALA A 164 -19.44 5.04 10.54
CA ALA A 164 -20.11 3.90 11.17
C ALA A 164 -19.43 3.46 12.46
N ALA A 165 -18.09 3.40 12.47
CA ALA A 165 -17.33 3.07 13.66
C ALA A 165 -17.50 4.12 14.76
N ALA A 166 -17.54 5.42 14.44
CA ALA A 166 -17.79 6.49 15.38
C ALA A 166 -19.20 6.39 15.99
N ALA A 167 -20.21 6.11 15.16
CA ALA A 167 -21.57 5.88 15.65
C ALA A 167 -21.65 4.69 16.62
N ALA A 168 -21.05 3.57 16.25
CA ALA A 168 -21.00 2.36 17.10
C ALA A 168 -20.23 2.59 18.39
N PHE A 169 -19.15 3.38 18.36
CA PHE A 169 -18.40 3.77 19.54
C PHE A 169 -19.29 4.53 20.54
N VAL A 170 -20.08 5.51 20.07
CA VAL A 170 -21.00 6.26 20.93
C VAL A 170 -22.06 5.34 21.55
N VAL A 171 -22.62 4.42 20.77
CA VAL A 171 -23.66 3.49 21.24
C VAL A 171 -23.11 2.54 22.30
N ALA A 172 -21.90 1.99 22.06
CA ALA A 172 -21.29 1.01 22.94
C ALA A 172 -20.55 1.63 24.14
N TRP A 173 -20.45 2.96 24.21
CA TRP A 173 -19.64 3.65 25.19
C TRP A 173 -20.03 3.33 26.64
N ASP A 174 -19.03 2.97 27.42
CA ASP A 174 -19.10 2.77 28.87
C ASP A 174 -17.82 3.39 29.49
N PRO A 175 -17.93 4.16 30.56
CA PRO A 175 -16.79 4.85 31.18
C PRO A 175 -15.80 3.91 31.89
N ALA A 176 -16.13 2.63 32.08
CA ALA A 176 -15.25 1.65 32.70
C ALA A 176 -14.04 1.35 31.81
N PRO A 177 -12.80 1.62 32.24
CA PRO A 177 -11.60 1.47 31.43
C PRO A 177 -11.36 0.02 30.97
N GLU A 178 -11.83 -0.97 31.71
CA GLU A 178 -11.73 -2.38 31.36
C GLU A 178 -12.56 -2.72 30.10
N ARG A 179 -13.64 -1.98 29.81
CA ARG A 179 -14.51 -2.19 28.66
C ARG A 179 -14.04 -1.50 27.40
N LEU A 180 -13.12 -0.56 27.51
CA LEU A 180 -12.64 0.23 26.38
C LEU A 180 -12.10 -0.62 25.21
N PRO A 181 -11.31 -1.70 25.40
CA PRO A 181 -10.89 -2.56 24.30
C PRO A 181 -12.07 -3.15 23.53
N THR A 182 -13.07 -3.65 24.26
CA THR A 182 -14.28 -4.26 23.65
C THR A 182 -15.08 -3.22 22.86
N ILE A 183 -15.24 -2.01 23.40
CA ILE A 183 -15.94 -0.91 22.72
C ILE A 183 -15.25 -0.55 21.41
N ILE A 184 -13.92 -0.40 21.42
CA ILE A 184 -13.12 -0.14 20.22
C ILE A 184 -13.20 -1.32 19.26
N GLY A 185 -13.21 -2.55 19.75
CA GLY A 185 -13.39 -3.75 18.92
C GLY A 185 -14.73 -3.76 18.18
N VAL A 186 -15.82 -3.49 18.88
CA VAL A 186 -17.18 -3.41 18.28
C VAL A 186 -17.25 -2.28 17.26
N ALA A 187 -16.70 -1.11 17.57
CA ALA A 187 -16.60 0.01 16.62
C ALA A 187 -15.79 -0.37 15.36
N ALA A 188 -14.65 -1.03 15.54
CA ALA A 188 -13.82 -1.50 14.43
C ALA A 188 -14.53 -2.56 13.56
N LEU A 189 -15.27 -3.49 14.18
CA LEU A 189 -16.08 -4.46 13.46
C LEU A 189 -17.20 -3.78 12.65
N THR A 190 -17.89 -2.80 13.24
CA THR A 190 -18.93 -2.04 12.54
C THR A 190 -18.35 -1.31 11.32
N GLY A 191 -17.15 -0.71 11.48
CA GLY A 191 -16.41 -0.15 10.36
C GLY A 191 -16.05 -1.21 9.29
N ALA A 192 -15.59 -2.39 9.70
CA ALA A 192 -15.27 -3.50 8.80
C ALA A 192 -16.49 -4.00 8.04
N VAL A 193 -17.64 -4.17 8.71
CA VAL A 193 -18.92 -4.55 8.07
C VAL A 193 -19.35 -3.50 7.05
N THR A 194 -19.28 -2.21 7.42
CA THR A 194 -19.58 -1.11 6.51
C THR A 194 -18.65 -1.10 5.30
N ALA A 195 -17.36 -1.36 5.49
CA ALA A 195 -16.39 -1.50 4.41
C ALA A 195 -16.69 -2.72 3.51
N ALA A 196 -17.12 -3.84 4.08
CA ALA A 196 -17.52 -5.02 3.32
C ALA A 196 -18.78 -4.75 2.46
N LEU A 197 -19.79 -4.07 3.02
CA LEU A 197 -20.98 -3.64 2.27
C LEU A 197 -20.62 -2.66 1.15
N ALA A 198 -19.79 -1.67 1.47
CA ALA A 198 -19.30 -0.70 0.49
C ALA A 198 -18.55 -1.38 -0.67
N ARG A 199 -17.73 -2.39 -0.37
CA ARG A 199 -16.99 -3.20 -1.35
C ARG A 199 -17.94 -4.02 -2.24
N ALA A 200 -19.04 -4.54 -1.70
CA ALA A 200 -20.04 -5.26 -2.47
C ALA A 200 -20.75 -4.36 -3.49
N LEU A 201 -20.92 -3.07 -3.16
CA LEU A 201 -21.59 -2.08 -4.00
C LEU A 201 -20.63 -1.42 -5.03
N ASP A 202 -19.37 -1.21 -4.66
CA ASP A 202 -18.35 -0.58 -5.53
C ASP A 202 -17.05 -1.40 -5.57
N ARG A 203 -16.74 -1.91 -6.76
CA ARG A 203 -15.52 -2.69 -7.01
C ARG A 203 -14.25 -1.84 -7.24
N HIS A 204 -14.37 -0.52 -7.35
CA HIS A 204 -13.23 0.34 -7.73
C HIS A 204 -12.30 0.68 -6.57
N SER A 205 -12.83 0.73 -5.35
CA SER A 205 -12.05 0.98 -4.12
C SER A 205 -11.77 -0.31 -3.34
N GLU A 206 -11.80 -1.45 -4.03
CA GLU A 206 -11.76 -2.79 -3.44
C GLU A 206 -10.56 -3.01 -2.51
N GLU A 207 -9.37 -2.54 -2.89
CA GLU A 207 -8.15 -2.82 -2.14
C GLU A 207 -8.10 -2.09 -0.79
N ALA A 208 -8.48 -0.80 -0.75
CA ALA A 208 -8.49 -0.02 0.48
C ALA A 208 -9.59 -0.50 1.44
N LEU A 209 -10.77 -0.81 0.91
CA LEU A 209 -11.87 -1.38 1.69
C LEU A 209 -11.51 -2.78 2.22
N ARG A 210 -10.77 -3.59 1.45
CA ARG A 210 -10.25 -4.89 1.91
C ARG A 210 -9.34 -4.73 3.13
N VAL A 211 -8.46 -3.72 3.13
CA VAL A 211 -7.61 -3.43 4.30
C VAL A 211 -8.47 -3.07 5.51
N TRP A 212 -9.51 -2.25 5.34
CA TRP A 212 -10.47 -1.94 6.40
C TRP A 212 -11.13 -3.21 6.98
N VAL A 213 -11.62 -4.11 6.12
CA VAL A 213 -12.24 -5.37 6.56
C VAL A 213 -11.25 -6.20 7.37
N VAL A 214 -10.04 -6.39 6.85
CA VAL A 214 -9.03 -7.22 7.52
C VAL A 214 -8.61 -6.62 8.85
N VAL A 215 -8.26 -5.33 8.88
CA VAL A 215 -7.75 -4.68 10.09
C VAL A 215 -8.86 -4.52 11.13
N GLY A 216 -10.06 -4.10 10.73
CA GLY A 216 -11.18 -3.95 11.67
C GLY A 216 -11.63 -5.28 12.29
N SER A 217 -11.66 -6.37 11.50
CA SER A 217 -11.93 -7.71 12.01
C SER A 217 -10.83 -8.19 12.96
N LEU A 218 -9.56 -7.91 12.64
CA LEU A 218 -8.41 -8.28 13.48
C LEU A 218 -8.46 -7.54 14.82
N VAL A 219 -8.73 -6.22 14.81
CA VAL A 219 -8.90 -5.42 16.03
C VAL A 219 -10.02 -6.00 16.89
N PHE A 220 -11.16 -6.31 16.28
CA PHE A 220 -12.27 -6.94 17.01
C PHE A 220 -11.87 -8.27 17.64
N VAL A 221 -11.26 -9.18 16.88
CA VAL A 221 -10.87 -10.50 17.39
C VAL A 221 -9.88 -10.39 18.55
N ILE A 222 -8.91 -9.49 18.47
CA ILE A 222 -7.91 -9.31 19.54
C ILE A 222 -8.56 -8.70 20.78
N THR A 223 -9.34 -7.65 20.63
CA THR A 223 -9.91 -6.93 21.79
C THR A 223 -11.01 -7.72 22.49
N CYS A 224 -11.93 -8.30 21.71
CA CYS A 224 -13.00 -9.13 22.26
C CYS A 224 -12.47 -10.51 22.69
N GLY A 225 -11.48 -11.07 21.99
CA GLY A 225 -10.81 -12.29 22.43
C GLY A 225 -10.08 -12.11 23.76
N ALA A 226 -9.38 -10.99 23.96
CA ALA A 226 -8.75 -10.66 25.23
C ALA A 226 -9.79 -10.50 26.35
N ALA A 227 -10.93 -9.86 26.07
CA ALA A 227 -12.01 -9.71 27.03
C ALA A 227 -12.68 -11.04 27.39
N LEU A 228 -12.91 -11.93 26.41
CA LEU A 228 -13.47 -13.28 26.64
C LEU A 228 -12.55 -14.17 27.47
N LEU A 229 -11.24 -13.95 27.40
CA LEU A 229 -10.23 -14.68 28.19
C LEU A 229 -9.91 -13.98 29.52
N ASP A 230 -10.66 -12.94 29.87
CA ASP A 230 -10.50 -12.12 31.09
C ASP A 230 -9.09 -11.52 31.22
N PHE A 231 -8.45 -11.20 30.08
CA PHE A 231 -7.17 -10.52 30.08
C PHE A 231 -7.33 -9.03 30.38
N ARG A 232 -6.33 -8.47 31.04
CA ARG A 232 -6.28 -7.02 31.29
C ARG A 232 -6.23 -6.22 29.99
N PRO A 233 -6.79 -5.00 29.93
CA PRO A 233 -6.78 -4.13 28.74
C PRO A 233 -5.40 -3.93 28.10
N GLN A 234 -4.35 -3.88 28.94
CA GLN A 234 -2.96 -3.73 28.47
C GLN A 234 -2.54 -4.83 27.49
N VAL A 235 -3.07 -6.05 27.60
CA VAL A 235 -2.75 -7.17 26.70
C VAL A 235 -3.27 -6.88 25.29
N ALA A 236 -4.50 -6.39 25.16
CA ALA A 236 -5.08 -6.05 23.87
C ALA A 236 -4.28 -4.93 23.17
N TRP A 237 -3.94 -3.88 23.91
CA TRP A 237 -3.18 -2.75 23.36
C TRP A 237 -1.75 -3.15 22.99
N ALA A 238 -1.09 -3.96 23.79
CA ALA A 238 0.25 -4.48 23.48
C ALA A 238 0.22 -5.34 22.20
N LEU A 239 -0.73 -6.26 22.07
CA LEU A 239 -0.85 -7.11 20.88
C LEU A 239 -1.15 -6.29 19.62
N LEU A 240 -2.04 -5.30 19.69
CA LEU A 240 -2.35 -4.41 18.56
C LEU A 240 -1.12 -3.62 18.15
N LEU A 241 -0.38 -3.02 19.07
CA LEU A 241 0.84 -2.28 18.79
C LEU A 241 1.93 -3.18 18.18
N LEU A 242 2.09 -4.39 18.72
CA LEU A 242 3.03 -5.38 18.17
C LEU A 242 2.70 -5.73 16.73
N LEU A 243 1.43 -6.08 16.48
CA LEU A 243 0.99 -6.45 15.14
C LEU A 243 1.13 -5.30 14.14
N ALA A 244 0.83 -4.06 14.56
CA ALA A 244 1.05 -2.88 13.73
C ALA A 244 2.54 -2.70 13.38
N THR A 245 3.44 -2.92 14.36
CA THR A 245 4.89 -2.82 14.16
C THR A 245 5.39 -3.91 13.20
N LEU A 246 4.95 -5.14 13.37
CA LEU A 246 5.34 -6.26 12.50
C LEU A 246 4.72 -6.11 11.10
N ALA A 247 3.46 -5.67 11.00
CA ALA A 247 2.78 -5.45 9.72
C ALA A 247 3.54 -4.46 8.83
N ALA A 248 4.14 -3.41 9.41
CA ALA A 248 4.94 -2.46 8.66
C ALA A 248 6.09 -3.11 7.88
N ARG A 249 6.64 -4.21 8.36
CA ARG A 249 7.70 -4.97 7.69
C ARG A 249 7.18 -5.86 6.57
N PHE A 250 6.01 -6.46 6.77
CA PHE A 250 5.48 -7.48 5.85
C PHE A 250 4.56 -6.93 4.76
N VAL A 251 3.91 -5.78 4.97
CA VAL A 251 3.00 -5.16 4.00
C VAL A 251 3.59 -5.04 2.60
N PRO A 252 4.85 -4.61 2.37
CA PRO A 252 5.38 -4.50 1.01
C PRO A 252 5.45 -5.84 0.27
N SER A 253 5.72 -6.96 0.96
CA SER A 253 5.79 -8.29 0.36
C SER A 253 4.40 -8.82 -0.03
N PHE A 254 3.37 -8.50 0.73
CA PHE A 254 2.00 -8.91 0.43
C PHE A 254 1.28 -8.00 -0.57
N ALA A 255 1.77 -6.79 -0.78
CA ALA A 255 1.17 -5.83 -1.69
C ALA A 255 1.49 -6.11 -3.16
N ILE A 256 2.57 -6.85 -3.46
CA ILE A 256 3.01 -7.18 -4.80
C ILE A 256 2.42 -8.55 -5.16
N ASP A 257 1.20 -8.54 -5.67
CA ASP A 257 0.53 -9.71 -6.24
C ASP A 257 0.77 -9.69 -7.76
N VAL A 258 1.87 -10.30 -8.19
CA VAL A 258 2.19 -10.44 -9.61
C VAL A 258 1.59 -11.75 -10.09
N PRO A 259 0.69 -11.74 -11.09
CA PRO A 259 0.16 -12.98 -11.66
C PRO A 259 1.29 -13.90 -12.12
N ASP A 260 1.21 -15.19 -11.79
CA ASP A 260 2.26 -16.19 -12.07
C ASP A 260 2.70 -16.22 -13.55
N GLN A 261 1.77 -15.89 -14.45
CA GLN A 261 2.05 -15.79 -15.90
C GLN A 261 3.08 -14.70 -16.25
N PHE A 262 3.31 -13.71 -15.38
CA PHE A 262 4.30 -12.65 -15.56
C PHE A 262 5.57 -12.87 -14.71
N LEU A 263 5.56 -13.85 -13.82
CA LEU A 263 6.77 -14.29 -13.17
C LEU A 263 7.64 -14.97 -14.24
N ILE A 264 8.65 -14.27 -14.69
CA ILE A 264 9.71 -14.87 -15.50
C ILE A 264 10.24 -16.00 -14.65
N ASP A 265 10.23 -17.21 -15.19
CA ASP A 265 10.80 -18.41 -14.57
C ASP A 265 12.30 -18.17 -14.29
N LEU A 266 12.61 -17.44 -13.22
CA LEU A 266 13.99 -17.18 -12.80
C LEU A 266 14.71 -18.49 -12.49
N GLU A 267 13.97 -19.50 -11.99
CA GLU A 267 14.48 -20.86 -11.82
C GLU A 267 14.86 -21.49 -13.16
N ARG A 268 14.03 -21.32 -14.19
CA ARG A 268 14.35 -21.80 -15.54
C ARG A 268 15.47 -21.01 -16.19
N LEU A 269 15.57 -19.70 -15.95
CA LEU A 269 16.71 -18.91 -16.41
C LEU A 269 17.99 -19.33 -15.72
N ALA A 270 17.98 -19.64 -14.43
CA ALA A 270 19.12 -20.15 -13.70
C ALA A 270 19.53 -21.54 -14.22
N VAL A 271 18.57 -22.45 -14.43
CA VAL A 271 18.81 -23.78 -14.98
C VAL A 271 19.28 -23.75 -16.44
N THR A 272 18.70 -22.88 -17.29
CA THR A 272 19.15 -22.72 -18.69
C THR A 272 20.48 -22.00 -18.83
N ALA A 273 20.82 -21.09 -17.92
CA ALA A 273 22.15 -20.47 -17.90
C ALA A 273 23.25 -21.46 -17.51
N TRP A 274 22.91 -22.47 -16.68
CA TRP A 274 23.86 -23.52 -16.28
C TRP A 274 23.92 -24.68 -17.28
N SER A 275 22.79 -25.03 -17.94
CA SER A 275 22.70 -26.08 -18.96
C SER A 275 22.70 -25.45 -20.38
N ALA A 276 23.85 -24.92 -20.79
CA ALA A 276 24.04 -24.36 -22.16
C ALA A 276 23.85 -25.43 -23.30
N ARG A 277 23.52 -26.67 -22.97
CA ARG A 277 23.36 -27.79 -23.92
C ARG A 277 21.95 -28.09 -24.36
N ASP A 278 20.92 -27.75 -23.59
CA ASP A 278 19.52 -28.00 -23.96
C ASP A 278 18.84 -26.67 -24.33
N ARG A 279 18.99 -26.28 -25.60
CA ARG A 279 18.06 -25.29 -26.17
C ARG A 279 16.71 -25.96 -26.29
N PRO A 280 15.67 -25.52 -25.54
CA PRO A 280 14.32 -26.02 -25.78
C PRO A 280 13.92 -25.64 -27.21
N THR A 281 13.74 -26.64 -28.06
CA THR A 281 13.33 -26.52 -29.46
C THR A 281 11.86 -26.07 -29.65
N GLY A 282 11.26 -25.48 -28.64
CA GLY A 282 9.93 -24.88 -28.71
C GLY A 282 10.02 -23.37 -28.85
N ARG A 283 9.57 -22.83 -29.97
CA ARG A 283 9.29 -21.40 -30.15
C ARG A 283 8.22 -20.97 -29.13
N ARG A 284 8.61 -20.68 -27.89
CA ARG A 284 7.77 -19.89 -27.00
C ARG A 284 8.05 -18.44 -27.36
N GLY A 285 7.04 -17.77 -27.93
CA GLY A 285 7.10 -16.36 -28.25
C GLY A 285 7.57 -15.57 -27.05
N ARG A 286 8.35 -14.53 -27.26
CA ARG A 286 8.80 -13.57 -26.25
C ARG A 286 7.56 -13.09 -25.52
N ILE A 287 7.44 -13.36 -24.22
CA ILE A 287 6.35 -12.85 -23.39
C ILE A 287 6.52 -11.33 -23.33
N VAL A 288 5.71 -10.63 -24.10
CA VAL A 288 5.64 -9.16 -24.03
C VAL A 288 4.66 -8.82 -22.93
N VAL A 289 5.18 -8.37 -21.79
CA VAL A 289 4.34 -7.86 -20.70
C VAL A 289 3.79 -6.48 -21.15
N PRO A 290 2.47 -6.32 -21.33
CA PRO A 290 1.92 -5.04 -21.75
C PRO A 290 2.12 -4.00 -20.63
N SER A 291 2.61 -2.81 -20.95
CA SER A 291 2.84 -1.71 -20.01
C SER A 291 1.62 -1.41 -19.14
N ARG A 292 0.43 -1.50 -19.74
CA ARG A 292 -0.85 -1.33 -19.02
C ARG A 292 -1.06 -2.34 -17.89
N ALA A 293 -0.65 -3.58 -18.06
CA ALA A 293 -0.75 -4.60 -17.00
C ALA A 293 0.19 -4.26 -15.83
N VAL A 294 1.41 -3.81 -16.15
CA VAL A 294 2.38 -3.36 -15.14
C VAL A 294 1.85 -2.14 -14.38
N GLU A 295 1.27 -1.16 -15.08
CA GLU A 295 0.67 0.03 -14.47
C GLU A 295 -0.49 -0.33 -13.53
N LEU A 296 -1.36 -1.26 -13.92
CA LEU A 296 -2.48 -1.71 -13.09
C LEU A 296 -2.01 -2.41 -11.81
N VAL A 297 -1.03 -3.30 -11.93
CA VAL A 297 -0.43 -4.00 -10.77
C VAL A 297 0.26 -3.00 -9.84
N ALA A 298 1.03 -2.07 -10.38
CA ALA A 298 1.71 -1.04 -9.61
C ALA A 298 0.72 -0.10 -8.90
N ALA A 299 -0.34 0.33 -9.58
CA ALA A 299 -1.39 1.16 -8.98
C ALA A 299 -2.15 0.43 -7.88
N ARG A 300 -2.46 -0.86 -8.07
CA ARG A 300 -3.08 -1.71 -7.04
C ARG A 300 -2.18 -1.86 -5.82
N GLY A 301 -0.91 -2.21 -6.03
CA GLY A 301 0.06 -2.33 -4.95
C GLY A 301 0.23 -1.04 -4.16
N THR A 302 0.28 0.11 -4.85
CA THR A 302 0.35 1.44 -4.20
C THR A 302 -0.86 1.71 -3.32
N ARG A 303 -2.08 1.38 -3.76
CA ARG A 303 -3.30 1.55 -2.95
C ARG A 303 -3.29 0.67 -1.71
N ILE A 304 -2.91 -0.60 -1.83
CA ILE A 304 -2.81 -1.54 -0.69
C ILE A 304 -1.79 -1.03 0.32
N VAL A 305 -0.59 -0.67 -0.13
CA VAL A 305 0.50 -0.20 0.74
C VAL A 305 0.11 1.08 1.48
N THR A 306 -0.55 2.03 0.78
CA THR A 306 -0.98 3.29 1.40
C THR A 306 -2.11 3.08 2.41
N ALA A 307 -3.11 2.24 2.07
CA ALA A 307 -4.20 1.91 2.97
C ALA A 307 -3.71 1.16 4.22
N SER A 308 -2.78 0.21 4.05
CA SER A 308 -2.16 -0.51 5.16
C SER A 308 -1.34 0.41 6.06
N ALA A 309 -0.57 1.35 5.49
CA ALA A 309 0.17 2.33 6.27
C ALA A 309 -0.76 3.27 7.07
N ALA A 310 -1.90 3.66 6.49
CA ALA A 310 -2.93 4.44 7.20
C ALA A 310 -3.57 3.63 8.35
N ALA A 311 -3.84 2.34 8.12
CA ALA A 311 -4.36 1.46 9.15
C ALA A 311 -3.36 1.24 10.30
N ILE A 312 -2.07 1.05 9.98
CA ILE A 312 -0.99 0.98 10.98
C ILE A 312 -0.95 2.26 11.82
N LEU A 313 -1.00 3.43 11.19
CA LEU A 313 -1.04 4.71 11.90
C LEU A 313 -2.26 4.79 12.84
N ALA A 314 -3.45 4.43 12.36
CA ALA A 314 -4.68 4.45 13.16
C ALA A 314 -4.58 3.53 14.39
N VAL A 315 -4.08 2.30 14.21
CA VAL A 315 -3.88 1.36 15.33
C VAL A 315 -2.86 1.92 16.33
N VAL A 316 -1.75 2.48 15.86
CA VAL A 316 -0.69 3.04 16.72
C VAL A 316 -1.21 4.24 17.53
N VAL A 317 -1.94 5.16 16.89
CA VAL A 317 -2.51 6.36 17.55
C VAL A 317 -3.43 5.98 18.72
N VAL A 318 -4.13 4.83 18.60
CA VAL A 318 -5.02 4.33 19.65
C VAL A 318 -4.24 3.49 20.67
N SER A 319 -3.47 2.50 20.19
CA SER A 319 -2.89 1.49 21.09
C SER A 319 -1.69 2.00 21.90
N ALA A 320 -0.88 2.93 21.38
CA ALA A 320 0.30 3.39 22.09
C ALA A 320 -0.03 4.19 23.38
N PRO A 321 -0.91 5.23 23.36
CA PRO A 321 -1.28 5.93 24.58
C PRO A 321 -2.05 5.05 25.55
N LEU A 322 -3.01 4.24 25.06
CA LEU A 322 -3.83 3.38 25.92
C LEU A 322 -3.00 2.25 26.58
N LEU A 323 -1.95 1.78 25.93
CA LEU A 323 -1.00 0.84 26.54
C LEU A 323 -0.26 1.49 27.70
N LEU A 324 0.24 2.72 27.53
CA LEU A 324 0.97 3.44 28.57
C LEU A 324 0.08 3.80 29.75
N GLU A 325 -1.19 4.12 29.50
CA GLU A 325 -2.19 4.40 30.54
C GLU A 325 -2.58 3.14 31.31
N ALA A 326 -2.82 2.02 30.59
CA ALA A 326 -3.23 0.76 31.22
C ALA A 326 -2.12 0.07 32.03
N ALA A 327 -0.85 0.35 31.75
CA ALA A 327 0.30 -0.24 32.44
C ALA A 327 0.63 0.49 33.76
N ALA A 328 -0.27 0.42 34.74
CA ALA A 328 -0.15 1.17 36.00
C ALA A 328 0.91 0.61 36.98
N GLN A 329 1.30 -0.66 36.85
CA GLN A 329 2.26 -1.28 37.79
C GLN A 329 3.72 -1.05 37.35
N ARG A 330 4.63 -0.87 38.33
CA ARG A 330 6.02 -0.44 38.08
C ARG A 330 6.79 -1.28 37.04
N HIS A 331 6.64 -2.60 37.06
CA HIS A 331 7.33 -3.48 36.10
C HIS A 331 6.66 -3.41 34.72
N ASP A 332 5.33 -3.47 34.65
CA ASP A 332 4.54 -3.40 33.42
C ASP A 332 4.75 -2.04 32.74
N TRP A 333 4.88 -0.98 33.52
CA TRP A 333 5.15 0.39 33.08
C TRP A 333 6.49 0.53 32.29
N TRP A 334 7.57 -0.10 32.80
CA TRP A 334 8.83 -0.12 32.07
C TRP A 334 8.73 -0.91 30.75
N GLY A 335 8.03 -2.05 30.80
CA GLY A 335 7.77 -2.87 29.63
C GLY A 335 6.98 -2.11 28.55
N ALA A 336 5.90 -1.43 28.94
CA ALA A 336 5.07 -0.63 28.02
C ALA A 336 5.86 0.51 27.38
N ARG A 337 6.67 1.25 28.16
CA ARG A 337 7.53 2.32 27.64
C ARG A 337 8.58 1.81 26.68
N ALA A 338 9.27 0.73 27.05
CA ALA A 338 10.23 0.08 26.16
C ALA A 338 9.59 -0.38 24.87
N MET A 339 8.42 -1.00 24.96
CA MET A 339 7.67 -1.47 23.80
C MET A 339 7.27 -0.32 22.86
N VAL A 340 6.68 0.75 23.40
CA VAL A 340 6.29 1.92 22.60
C VAL A 340 7.51 2.58 21.96
N GLY A 341 8.61 2.72 22.72
CA GLY A 341 9.87 3.29 22.21
C GLY A 341 10.47 2.46 21.06
N PHE A 342 10.64 1.15 21.26
CA PHE A 342 11.19 0.27 20.22
C PHE A 342 10.27 0.13 19.02
N SER A 343 8.94 0.09 19.22
CA SER A 343 7.96 0.10 18.13
C SER A 343 8.07 1.39 17.31
N GLY A 344 8.16 2.55 17.96
CA GLY A 344 8.32 3.84 17.29
C GLY A 344 9.58 3.90 16.44
N VAL A 345 10.72 3.49 16.97
CA VAL A 345 11.99 3.45 16.24
C VAL A 345 11.94 2.44 15.09
N SER A 346 11.38 1.24 15.31
CA SER A 346 11.22 0.22 14.28
C SER A 346 10.36 0.73 13.11
N LEU A 347 9.22 1.39 13.39
CA LEU A 347 8.35 1.99 12.37
C LEU A 347 9.06 3.08 11.55
N LEU A 348 9.88 3.93 12.20
CA LEU A 348 10.68 4.94 11.50
C LEU A 348 11.69 4.32 10.54
N PHE A 349 12.34 3.23 10.96
CA PHE A 349 13.28 2.52 10.09
C PHE A 349 12.57 1.74 8.99
N ALA A 350 11.45 1.07 9.27
CA ALA A 350 10.62 0.37 8.28
C ALA A 350 10.11 1.31 7.18
N ALA A 351 9.74 2.55 7.54
CA ALA A 351 9.28 3.57 6.58
C ALA A 351 10.29 3.84 5.45
N ARG A 352 11.57 3.51 5.64
CA ARG A 352 12.63 3.67 4.65
C ARG A 352 12.48 2.73 3.46
N SER A 353 11.97 1.52 3.69
CA SER A 353 11.75 0.50 2.64
C SER A 353 10.61 0.86 1.69
N TYR A 354 9.74 1.78 2.08
CA TYR A 354 8.57 2.20 1.31
C TYR A 354 8.93 3.20 0.23
N ARG A 355 8.72 2.84 -1.03
CA ARG A 355 8.99 3.70 -2.19
C ARG A 355 7.93 4.79 -2.35
N HIS A 356 6.67 4.50 -2.01
CA HIS A 356 5.56 5.44 -2.14
C HIS A 356 5.63 6.51 -1.05
N VAL A 357 5.61 7.79 -1.45
CA VAL A 357 5.79 8.93 -0.54
C VAL A 357 4.70 9.00 0.53
N GLY A 358 3.42 8.79 0.16
CA GLY A 358 2.31 8.82 1.09
C GLY A 358 2.39 7.73 2.17
N ALA A 359 2.65 6.49 1.78
CA ALA A 359 2.80 5.39 2.74
C ALA A 359 4.01 5.59 3.67
N ARG A 360 5.13 6.08 3.13
CA ARG A 360 6.31 6.43 3.91
C ARG A 360 6.04 7.55 4.92
N ALA A 361 5.27 8.57 4.53
CA ALA A 361 4.88 9.66 5.42
C ALA A 361 3.98 9.16 6.57
N LEU A 362 3.00 8.30 6.27
CA LEU A 362 2.10 7.71 7.27
C LEU A 362 2.85 6.83 8.28
N LEU A 363 3.79 6.00 7.85
CA LEU A 363 4.60 5.18 8.74
C LEU A 363 5.55 6.03 9.60
N ARG A 364 6.13 7.09 9.03
CA ARG A 364 6.92 8.05 9.83
C ARG A 364 6.06 8.74 10.87
N ALA A 365 4.85 9.15 10.50
CA ALA A 365 3.89 9.71 11.44
C ALA A 365 3.57 8.71 12.57
N ALA A 366 3.34 7.43 12.26
CA ALA A 366 3.11 6.39 13.26
C ALA A 366 4.29 6.24 14.23
N GLY A 367 5.51 6.16 13.71
CA GLY A 367 6.71 6.09 14.55
C GLY A 367 6.90 7.35 15.42
N LEU A 368 6.66 8.54 14.85
CA LEU A 368 6.73 9.79 15.60
C LEU A 368 5.64 9.90 16.67
N VAL A 369 4.42 9.41 16.42
CA VAL A 369 3.36 9.35 17.44
C VAL A 369 3.79 8.50 18.62
N CYS A 370 4.37 7.31 18.40
CA CYS A 370 4.91 6.49 19.50
C CYS A 370 5.92 7.28 20.34
N LEU A 371 6.89 7.91 19.70
CA LEU A 371 7.94 8.66 20.39
C LEU A 371 7.41 9.91 21.09
N LEU A 372 6.44 10.61 20.48
CA LEU A 372 5.82 11.80 21.06
C LEU A 372 4.99 11.43 22.31
N VAL A 373 4.15 10.40 22.21
CA VAL A 373 3.35 9.93 23.36
C VAL A 373 4.27 9.48 24.50
N LEU A 374 5.32 8.72 24.16
CA LEU A 374 6.33 8.32 25.16
C LEU A 374 7.00 9.55 25.81
N LEU A 375 7.38 10.54 25.02
CA LEU A 375 7.98 11.77 25.52
C LEU A 375 7.03 12.51 26.46
N VAL A 376 5.76 12.66 26.07
CA VAL A 376 4.74 13.33 26.90
C VAL A 376 4.58 12.61 28.24
N VAL A 377 4.47 11.28 28.25
CA VAL A 377 4.33 10.48 29.47
C VAL A 377 5.58 10.61 30.34
N VAL A 378 6.78 10.58 29.76
CA VAL A 378 8.04 10.76 30.52
C VAL A 378 8.14 12.16 31.11
N LEU A 379 7.66 13.20 30.42
CA LEU A 379 7.63 14.58 30.92
C LEU A 379 6.63 14.75 32.06
N VAL A 380 5.44 14.16 31.94
CA VAL A 380 4.38 14.28 32.96
C VAL A 380 4.75 13.53 34.24
N ASP A 381 5.31 12.33 34.12
CA ASP A 381 5.68 11.48 35.27
C ASP A 381 7.07 11.79 35.84
N GLY A 382 7.85 12.61 35.13
CA GLY A 382 9.22 12.94 35.49
C GLY A 382 9.32 13.97 36.60
N GLY A 383 10.29 13.78 37.51
CA GLY A 383 10.68 14.80 38.50
C GLY A 383 11.80 15.70 37.95
N ALA A 384 12.26 16.64 38.75
CA ALA A 384 13.28 17.65 38.41
C ALA A 384 14.56 17.10 37.74
N GLY A 385 14.95 15.84 38.05
CA GLY A 385 16.07 15.18 37.39
C GLY A 385 15.79 14.76 35.93
N THR A 386 14.53 14.40 35.66
CA THR A 386 14.06 14.06 34.30
C THR A 386 14.01 15.30 33.42
N ASP A 387 13.55 16.43 33.97
CA ASP A 387 13.49 17.72 33.26
C ASP A 387 14.87 18.18 32.82
N LEU A 388 15.88 18.06 33.69
CA LEU A 388 17.27 18.37 33.37
C LEU A 388 17.83 17.43 32.29
N ALA A 389 17.60 16.12 32.41
CA ALA A 389 18.05 15.15 31.44
C ALA A 389 17.43 15.39 30.05
N ILE A 390 16.13 15.68 29.98
CA ILE A 390 15.45 16.02 28.73
C ILE A 390 15.93 17.36 28.18
N GLY A 391 16.11 18.39 29.03
CA GLY A 391 16.64 19.68 28.66
C GLY A 391 18.03 19.62 28.02
N VAL A 392 18.82 18.60 28.30
CA VAL A 392 20.12 18.35 27.67
C VAL A 392 20.02 17.40 26.48
N VAL A 393 19.32 16.27 26.62
CA VAL A 393 19.26 15.22 25.59
C VAL A 393 18.45 15.67 24.37
N ALA A 394 17.34 16.37 24.57
CA ALA A 394 16.50 16.79 23.43
C ALA A 394 17.21 17.75 22.47
N PRO A 395 17.89 18.83 22.91
CA PRO A 395 18.64 19.70 22.00
C PRO A 395 19.82 19.00 21.35
N VAL A 396 20.50 18.06 22.02
CA VAL A 396 21.58 17.26 21.43
C VAL A 396 21.05 16.37 20.32
N LEU A 397 19.91 15.69 20.53
CA LEU A 397 19.25 14.89 19.50
C LEU A 397 18.77 15.76 18.34
N ALA A 398 18.15 16.90 18.63
CA ALA A 398 17.69 17.82 17.60
C ALA A 398 18.86 18.34 16.76
N GLY A 399 19.95 18.73 17.39
CA GLY A 399 21.19 19.14 16.69
C GLY A 399 21.76 18.02 15.83
N THR A 400 21.79 16.80 16.34
CA THR A 400 22.24 15.61 15.59
C THR A 400 21.37 15.35 14.36
N VAL A 401 20.04 15.44 14.50
CA VAL A 401 19.11 15.28 13.38
C VAL A 401 19.32 16.35 12.31
N ILE A 402 19.53 17.62 12.72
CA ILE A 402 19.81 18.72 11.78
C ILE A 402 21.13 18.48 11.06
N LEU A 403 22.19 18.11 11.78
CA LEU A 403 23.50 17.81 11.19
C LEU A 403 23.45 16.65 10.18
N LEU A 404 22.67 15.60 10.49
CA LEU A 404 22.50 14.46 9.58
C LEU A 404 21.58 14.81 8.39
N ALA A 405 20.64 15.75 8.54
CA ALA A 405 19.76 16.18 7.44
C ALA A 405 20.53 16.85 6.29
N VAL A 406 21.65 17.55 6.60
CA VAL A 406 22.46 18.23 5.58
C VAL A 406 23.05 17.29 4.54
N PRO A 407 23.81 16.24 4.89
CA PRO A 407 24.35 15.29 3.89
C PRO A 407 23.24 14.48 3.21
N LEU A 408 22.18 14.10 3.94
CA LEU A 408 21.04 13.39 3.36
C LEU A 408 20.31 14.25 2.31
N GLY A 409 20.14 15.56 2.57
CA GLY A 409 19.55 16.51 1.62
C GLY A 409 20.40 16.70 0.36
N ARG A 410 21.71 16.54 0.47
CA ARG A 410 22.66 16.55 -0.68
C ARG A 410 22.68 15.25 -1.48
N GLY A 411 21.82 14.28 -1.16
CA GLY A 411 21.74 13.01 -1.88
C GLY A 411 22.80 11.98 -1.48
N TRP A 412 23.50 12.19 -0.37
CA TRP A 412 24.46 11.23 0.14
C TRP A 412 23.77 9.89 0.48
N ARG A 413 24.10 8.85 -0.27
CA ARG A 413 23.60 7.49 -0.10
C ARG A 413 24.77 6.56 0.17
N SER A 414 24.87 6.10 1.40
CA SER A 414 25.88 5.11 1.80
C SER A 414 25.21 3.75 1.99
N ALA A 415 25.67 2.74 1.26
CA ALA A 415 25.23 1.36 1.40
C ALA A 415 25.51 0.83 2.82
N TRP A 416 26.59 1.27 3.44
CA TRP A 416 26.97 0.91 4.80
C TRP A 416 25.95 1.38 5.85
N TRP A 417 25.48 2.65 5.75
CA TRP A 417 24.44 3.17 6.62
C TRP A 417 23.08 2.49 6.38
N SER A 418 22.76 2.17 5.11
CA SER A 418 21.55 1.45 4.77
C SER A 418 21.48 0.08 5.46
N ARG A 419 22.58 -0.67 5.42
CA ARG A 419 22.65 -2.00 6.04
C ARG A 419 22.58 -1.93 7.58
N ARG A 420 23.21 -0.95 8.20
CA ARG A 420 23.12 -0.75 9.66
C ARG A 420 21.71 -0.38 10.10
N ALA A 421 21.01 0.41 9.30
CA ALA A 421 19.63 0.77 9.60
C ALA A 421 18.68 -0.44 9.46
N GLU A 422 18.94 -1.42 8.58
CA GLU A 422 18.21 -2.70 8.52
C GLU A 422 18.44 -3.56 9.76
N VAL A 423 19.69 -3.61 10.20
CA VAL A 423 20.04 -4.32 11.46
C VAL A 423 19.37 -3.63 12.66
N ALA A 424 19.41 -2.31 12.74
CA ALA A 424 18.79 -1.54 13.81
C ALA A 424 17.25 -1.72 13.81
N GLU A 425 16.60 -1.73 12.64
CA GLU A 425 15.17 -2.04 12.49
C GLU A 425 14.84 -3.41 13.07
N SER A 426 15.61 -4.44 12.67
CA SER A 426 15.38 -5.81 13.13
C SER A 426 15.62 -5.96 14.64
N ILE A 427 16.64 -5.31 15.17
CA ILE A 427 16.94 -5.30 16.62
C ILE A 427 15.79 -4.62 17.38
N CYS A 428 15.34 -3.43 16.95
CA CYS A 428 14.25 -2.72 17.61
C CYS A 428 12.94 -3.52 17.55
N ALA A 429 12.63 -4.16 16.41
CA ALA A 429 11.46 -5.02 16.30
C ALA A 429 11.56 -6.22 17.25
N SER A 430 12.72 -6.84 17.37
CA SER A 430 12.94 -7.96 18.32
C SER A 430 12.81 -7.51 19.77
N PHE A 431 13.34 -6.34 20.12
CA PHE A 431 13.16 -5.78 21.47
C PHE A 431 11.70 -5.40 21.75
N ALA A 432 10.96 -4.91 20.74
CA ALA A 432 9.52 -4.66 20.90
C ALA A 432 8.76 -5.96 21.20
N VAL A 433 9.10 -7.07 20.52
CA VAL A 433 8.54 -8.41 20.80
C VAL A 433 8.88 -8.85 22.23
N GLY A 434 10.14 -8.71 22.65
CA GLY A 434 10.56 -9.05 24.02
C GLY A 434 9.87 -8.18 25.07
N ALA A 435 9.70 -6.90 24.81
CA ALA A 435 9.05 -5.96 25.71
C ALA A 435 7.56 -6.26 25.94
N VAL A 436 6.87 -6.91 24.98
CA VAL A 436 5.48 -7.37 25.16
C VAL A 436 5.34 -8.24 26.40
N VAL A 437 6.25 -9.19 26.59
CA VAL A 437 6.20 -10.15 27.72
C VAL A 437 6.18 -9.41 29.07
N VAL A 438 6.97 -8.32 29.15
CA VAL A 438 7.01 -7.48 30.34
C VAL A 438 5.78 -6.57 30.41
N ALA A 439 5.39 -5.94 29.29
CA ALA A 439 4.28 -5.00 29.21
C ALA A 439 2.93 -5.63 29.55
N VAL A 440 2.72 -6.90 29.19
CA VAL A 440 1.48 -7.63 29.54
C VAL A 440 1.46 -8.17 30.98
N GLY A 441 2.56 -8.03 31.72
CA GLY A 441 2.68 -8.47 33.11
C GLY A 441 2.87 -9.98 33.28
N LEU A 442 3.26 -10.71 32.22
CA LEU A 442 3.48 -12.15 32.28
C LEU A 442 4.59 -12.50 33.28
N PHE A 443 5.65 -11.70 33.29
CA PHE A 443 6.78 -11.89 34.23
C PHE A 443 6.32 -11.80 35.70
N ARG A 444 5.45 -10.85 36.01
CA ARG A 444 4.90 -10.67 37.35
C ARG A 444 4.01 -11.84 37.73
N HIS A 445 3.12 -12.27 36.81
CA HIS A 445 2.22 -13.39 37.06
C HIS A 445 3.00 -14.68 37.33
N LEU A 446 4.08 -14.94 36.59
CA LEU A 446 4.96 -16.09 36.87
C LEU A 446 5.68 -15.95 38.20
N TRP A 447 6.11 -14.76 38.60
CA TRP A 447 6.76 -14.52 39.88
C TRP A 447 5.79 -14.72 41.05
N GLU A 448 4.54 -14.24 40.93
CA GLU A 448 3.49 -14.43 41.94
C GLU A 448 3.07 -15.90 42.13
N LEU A 449 3.26 -16.75 41.07
CA LEU A 449 2.99 -18.19 41.15
C LEU A 449 4.14 -19.01 41.79
N THR A 450 5.36 -18.46 41.79
CA THR A 450 6.56 -19.20 42.26
C THR A 450 7.09 -18.71 43.60
N GLY A 451 6.60 -17.61 44.12
CA GLY A 451 6.95 -17.02 45.44
C GLY A 451 5.81 -17.11 46.43
#